data_106458ea0973220b823aefeaf16b6cad
#
_entry.id   106458ea0973220b823aefeaf16b6cad
#
_cell.length_a   1.000
_cell.length_b   1.000
_cell.length_c   1.000
_cell.angle_alpha   90.00
_cell.angle_beta   90.00
_cell.angle_gamma   90.00
#
_symmetry.space_group_name_H-M   'P 1'
#
loop_
_entity.id
_entity.type
_entity.pdbx_description
1 polymer ?
#
loop_
_entity_poly.entity_id
_entity_poly.type
_entity_poly.pdbx_seq_one_letter_code
_entity_poly.pdbx_strand_id
1 'polypeptide(L)'
;MDNKGLKLIGISIVFLIVFLYLMAAWVDGAELTKDDLQKIKFTCYCPESCPGTVTASGTKVREGIMAASAEHLGDGAMLYLMDGTFLGYYECLDTGGSPGIKSGHVIDVWASDLDKAKDLMALTRGEVMIRWIEAPKG
;
A
#
# COMPACT_ATOMS: atom_id res chain seq x y z
N MET A 1 -53.59 -8.86 -14.44
CA MET A 1 -52.61 -8.56 -13.37
C MET A 1 -53.31 -7.64 -12.38
N ASP A 2 -53.54 -8.09 -11.18
CA ASP A 2 -54.20 -7.27 -10.19
C ASP A 2 -53.30 -6.16 -9.65
N ASN A 3 -53.91 -5.07 -9.18
CA ASN A 3 -53.21 -3.87 -8.71
C ASN A 3 -52.22 -4.13 -7.56
N LYS A 4 -52.25 -5.29 -6.91
CA LYS A 4 -51.34 -5.68 -5.85
C LYS A 4 -49.99 -6.15 -6.41
N GLY A 5 -50.00 -6.91 -7.50
CA GLY A 5 -48.77 -7.36 -8.16
C GLY A 5 -47.97 -6.20 -8.75
N LEU A 6 -48.64 -5.22 -9.33
CA LEU A 6 -47.99 -4.04 -9.90
C LEU A 6 -47.28 -3.16 -8.82
N LYS A 7 -47.93 -3.03 -7.64
CA LYS A 7 -47.35 -2.30 -6.51
C LYS A 7 -46.11 -3.01 -5.91
N LEU A 8 -46.12 -4.35 -5.84
CA LEU A 8 -44.99 -5.12 -5.33
C LEU A 8 -43.78 -5.01 -6.25
N ILE A 9 -43.97 -5.08 -7.56
CA ILE A 9 -42.91 -4.93 -8.55
C ILE A 9 -42.28 -3.52 -8.49
N GLY A 10 -43.12 -2.48 -8.36
CA GLY A 10 -42.66 -1.10 -8.23
C GLY A 10 -41.79 -0.87 -6.99
N ILE A 11 -42.17 -1.42 -5.84
CA ILE A 11 -41.38 -1.33 -4.58
C ILE A 11 -40.04 -2.06 -4.74
N SER A 12 -40.03 -3.23 -5.37
CA SER A 12 -38.81 -4.00 -5.58
C SER A 12 -37.81 -3.27 -6.49
N ILE A 13 -38.27 -2.60 -7.53
CA ILE A 13 -37.43 -1.83 -8.45
C ILE A 13 -36.83 -0.61 -7.74
N VAL A 14 -37.61 0.10 -6.92
CA VAL A 14 -37.10 1.25 -6.15
C VAL A 14 -36.03 0.83 -5.16
N PHE A 15 -36.22 -0.30 -4.45
CA PHE A 15 -35.22 -0.83 -3.55
C PHE A 15 -33.92 -1.21 -4.29
N LEU A 16 -34.03 -1.81 -5.46
CA LEU A 16 -32.87 -2.17 -6.27
C LEU A 16 -32.10 -0.92 -6.74
N ILE A 17 -32.80 0.12 -7.17
CA ILE A 17 -32.17 1.38 -7.61
C ILE A 17 -31.47 2.06 -6.43
N VAL A 18 -32.12 2.14 -5.26
CA VAL A 18 -31.53 2.73 -4.05
C VAL A 18 -30.31 1.92 -3.59
N PHE A 19 -30.40 0.60 -3.63
CA PHE A 19 -29.27 -0.28 -3.29
C PHE A 19 -28.09 -0.09 -4.25
N LEU A 20 -28.33 -0.02 -5.55
CA LEU A 20 -27.30 0.26 -6.55
C LEU A 20 -26.68 1.65 -6.36
N TYR A 21 -27.49 2.64 -6.00
CA TYR A 21 -27.02 4.01 -5.73
C TYR A 21 -26.13 4.05 -4.46
N LEU A 22 -26.54 3.35 -3.41
CA LEU A 22 -25.75 3.22 -2.18
C LEU A 22 -24.46 2.45 -2.43
N MET A 23 -24.48 1.39 -3.25
CA MET A 23 -23.28 0.66 -3.62
C MET A 23 -22.35 1.50 -4.50
N ALA A 24 -22.89 2.29 -5.43
CA ALA A 24 -22.09 3.23 -6.22
C ALA A 24 -21.46 4.32 -5.34
N ALA A 25 -22.18 4.87 -4.37
CA ALA A 25 -21.65 5.83 -3.41
C ALA A 25 -20.56 5.24 -2.48
N TRP A 26 -20.61 3.92 -2.24
CA TRP A 26 -19.55 3.21 -1.51
C TRP A 26 -18.31 2.93 -2.38
N VAL A 27 -18.49 2.81 -3.70
CA VAL A 27 -17.36 2.64 -4.65
C VAL A 27 -16.67 3.97 -4.95
N ASP A 28 -17.34 5.11 -4.78
CA ASP A 28 -16.73 6.45 -4.81
C ASP A 28 -15.85 6.75 -3.57
N GLY A 29 -15.62 5.74 -2.73
CA GLY A 29 -14.72 5.81 -1.60
C GLY A 29 -13.26 6.01 -2.04
N ALA A 30 -12.82 7.26 -2.00
CA ALA A 30 -11.47 7.74 -2.18
C ALA A 30 -10.90 7.51 -3.60
N GLU A 31 -11.29 8.36 -4.56
CA GLU A 31 -10.36 8.71 -5.63
C GLU A 31 -9.02 9.05 -4.97
N LEU A 32 -8.01 8.21 -5.24
CA LEU A 32 -6.62 8.52 -4.95
C LEU A 32 -6.31 9.83 -5.67
N THR A 33 -6.38 10.93 -4.95
CA THR A 33 -5.94 12.20 -5.52
C THR A 33 -4.46 12.06 -5.82
N LYS A 34 -4.05 12.45 -7.00
CA LYS A 34 -2.64 12.45 -7.43
C LYS A 34 -1.73 13.18 -6.43
N ASP A 35 -2.32 14.03 -5.58
CA ASP A 35 -1.64 14.85 -4.59
C ASP A 35 -1.17 14.05 -3.35
N ASP A 36 -1.72 12.83 -3.14
CA ASP A 36 -1.32 11.97 -2.01
C ASP A 36 -0.15 11.03 -2.35
N LEU A 37 0.27 10.96 -3.62
CA LEU A 37 1.34 10.11 -4.09
C LEU A 37 2.65 10.89 -4.20
N GLN A 38 3.70 10.37 -3.56
CA GLN A 38 5.05 10.92 -3.62
C GLN A 38 5.96 9.98 -4.40
N LYS A 39 6.83 10.53 -5.24
CA LYS A 39 7.90 9.76 -5.87
C LYS A 39 9.02 9.55 -4.87
N ILE A 40 9.49 8.30 -4.73
CA ILE A 40 10.58 7.94 -3.82
C ILE A 40 11.51 6.92 -4.48
N LYS A 41 12.78 6.92 -4.11
CA LYS A 41 13.73 5.90 -4.52
C LYS A 41 13.43 4.58 -3.82
N PHE A 42 13.55 3.50 -4.56
CA PHE A 42 13.25 2.15 -4.12
C PHE A 42 14.51 1.29 -4.14
N THR A 43 14.80 0.63 -3.03
CA THR A 43 15.83 -0.38 -2.90
C THR A 43 15.27 -1.62 -2.22
N CYS A 44 16.01 -2.73 -2.28
CA CYS A 44 15.68 -3.97 -1.60
C CYS A 44 16.84 -4.43 -0.74
N TYR A 45 16.52 -4.99 0.42
CA TYR A 45 17.46 -5.75 1.23
C TYR A 45 16.96 -7.20 1.40
N CYS A 46 17.88 -8.11 1.53
CA CYS A 46 17.61 -9.55 1.63
C CYS A 46 18.59 -10.19 2.61
N PRO A 47 18.39 -11.45 3.03
CA PRO A 47 19.27 -12.13 3.97
C PRO A 47 20.74 -12.14 3.57
N GLU A 48 21.03 -12.19 2.27
CA GLU A 48 22.38 -12.20 1.72
C GLU A 48 23.07 -10.83 1.88
N SER A 49 22.31 -9.73 1.78
CA SER A 49 22.84 -8.37 1.93
C SER A 49 22.79 -7.86 3.37
N CYS A 50 21.83 -8.35 4.15
CA CYS A 50 21.60 -7.96 5.54
C CYS A 50 21.13 -9.16 6.35
N PRO A 51 22.04 -9.90 7.02
CA PRO A 51 21.73 -11.15 7.72
C PRO A 51 20.91 -10.96 9.01
N GLY A 52 20.51 -9.75 9.35
CA GLY A 52 19.63 -9.47 10.49
C GLY A 52 18.26 -10.11 10.33
N THR A 53 17.70 -10.65 11.41
CA THR A 53 16.39 -11.32 11.41
C THR A 53 15.32 -10.52 12.14
N VAL A 54 15.70 -9.40 12.77
CA VAL A 54 14.80 -8.56 13.58
C VAL A 54 14.96 -7.11 13.14
N THR A 55 13.81 -6.46 12.93
CA THR A 55 13.72 -5.05 12.54
C THR A 55 13.91 -4.10 13.72
N ALA A 56 14.03 -2.80 13.45
CA ALA A 56 14.12 -1.76 14.48
C ALA A 56 12.91 -1.75 15.43
N SER A 57 11.73 -2.18 14.96
CA SER A 57 10.53 -2.33 15.81
C SER A 57 10.55 -3.58 16.70
N GLY A 58 11.56 -4.45 16.56
CA GLY A 58 11.63 -5.75 17.24
C GLY A 58 10.82 -6.86 16.54
N THR A 59 10.28 -6.61 15.38
CA THR A 59 9.51 -7.57 14.59
C THR A 59 10.45 -8.44 13.75
N LYS A 60 10.14 -9.73 13.63
CA LYS A 60 10.88 -10.61 12.73
C LYS A 60 10.65 -10.20 11.27
N VAL A 61 11.73 -10.16 10.48
CA VAL A 61 11.63 -9.83 9.05
C VAL A 61 10.75 -10.83 8.30
N ARG A 62 9.95 -10.33 7.40
CA ARG A 62 9.05 -11.10 6.54
C ARG A 62 8.68 -10.28 5.31
N GLU A 63 8.03 -10.92 4.34
CA GLU A 63 7.45 -10.23 3.20
C GLU A 63 6.45 -9.14 3.64
N GLY A 64 6.41 -8.03 2.91
CA GLY A 64 5.55 -6.90 3.21
C GLY A 64 6.12 -5.91 4.25
N ILE A 65 7.38 -6.09 4.67
CA ILE A 65 8.10 -5.14 5.53
C ILE A 65 9.03 -4.27 4.70
N MET A 66 9.16 -3.02 5.10
CA MET A 66 10.15 -2.09 4.57
C MET A 66 10.82 -1.29 5.67
N ALA A 67 12.03 -0.80 5.37
CA ALA A 67 12.73 0.22 6.12
C ALA A 67 12.50 1.60 5.50
N ALA A 68 12.28 2.59 6.34
CA ALA A 68 12.15 3.98 5.94
C ALA A 68 12.72 4.91 7.03
N SER A 69 12.51 6.22 6.91
CA SER A 69 12.89 7.16 7.95
C SER A 69 12.14 6.89 9.26
N ALA A 70 12.76 7.20 10.39
CA ALA A 70 12.23 6.88 11.72
C ALA A 70 10.86 7.52 12.01
N GLU A 71 10.51 8.61 11.34
CA GLU A 71 9.21 9.27 11.47
C GLU A 71 8.04 8.40 10.99
N HIS A 72 8.30 7.46 10.06
CA HIS A 72 7.30 6.53 9.52
C HIS A 72 7.29 5.17 10.20
N LEU A 73 8.09 4.98 11.25
CA LEU A 73 8.12 3.69 11.96
C LEU A 73 6.75 3.37 12.56
N GLY A 74 6.16 2.27 12.14
CA GLY A 74 4.80 1.85 12.49
C GLY A 74 3.72 2.21 11.47
N ASP A 75 4.03 3.08 10.50
CA ASP A 75 3.08 3.42 9.44
C ASP A 75 2.99 2.30 8.38
N GLY A 76 1.89 2.29 7.64
CA GLY A 76 1.76 1.51 6.41
C GLY A 76 2.09 2.35 5.18
N ALA A 77 2.27 1.68 4.06
CA ALA A 77 2.43 2.34 2.77
C ALA A 77 1.85 1.51 1.63
N MET A 78 1.20 2.17 0.71
CA MET A 78 0.85 1.61 -0.60
C MET A 78 1.89 2.05 -1.61
N LEU A 79 2.47 1.08 -2.31
CA LEU A 79 3.45 1.31 -3.36
C LEU A 79 2.85 1.07 -4.74
N TYR A 80 3.22 1.92 -5.68
CA TYR A 80 2.80 1.85 -7.08
C TYR A 80 4.02 2.01 -7.97
N LEU A 81 4.02 1.29 -9.10
CA LEU A 81 4.98 1.54 -10.17
C LEU A 81 4.76 2.95 -10.75
N MET A 82 5.74 3.46 -11.48
CA MET A 82 5.67 4.80 -12.08
C MET A 82 4.53 4.96 -13.10
N ASP A 83 4.01 3.84 -13.65
CA ASP A 83 2.83 3.81 -14.53
C ASP A 83 1.48 3.78 -13.79
N GLY A 84 1.50 3.76 -12.46
CA GLY A 84 0.31 3.70 -11.60
C GLY A 84 -0.14 2.28 -11.23
N THR A 85 0.54 1.24 -11.71
CA THR A 85 0.23 -0.15 -11.33
C THR A 85 0.50 -0.37 -9.83
N PHE A 86 -0.47 -0.91 -9.11
CA PHE A 86 -0.32 -1.21 -7.69
C PHE A 86 0.70 -2.33 -7.48
N LEU A 87 1.75 -2.03 -6.73
CA LEU A 87 2.82 -2.97 -6.41
C LEU A 87 2.53 -3.79 -5.15
N GLY A 88 1.99 -3.17 -4.11
CA GLY A 88 1.65 -3.83 -2.86
C GLY A 88 1.49 -2.88 -1.68
N TYR A 89 1.03 -3.46 -0.56
CA TYR A 89 0.99 -2.82 0.75
C TYR A 89 2.18 -3.29 1.58
N TYR A 90 2.86 -2.34 2.23
CA TYR A 90 4.03 -2.59 3.07
C TYR A 90 3.88 -1.93 4.42
N GLU A 91 4.44 -2.55 5.45
CA GLU A 91 4.53 -2.00 6.80
C GLU A 91 5.93 -1.47 7.05
N CYS A 92 6.05 -0.22 7.48
CA CYS A 92 7.31 0.37 7.87
C CYS A 92 7.66 -0.06 9.31
N LEU A 93 8.30 -1.21 9.45
CA LEU A 93 8.68 -1.79 10.73
C LEU A 93 10.20 -1.75 10.98
N ASP A 94 10.94 -1.20 10.05
CA ASP A 94 12.40 -1.07 10.13
C ASP A 94 12.85 0.34 9.80
N THR A 95 14.08 0.65 10.19
CA THR A 95 14.77 1.89 9.86
C THR A 95 16.11 1.57 9.23
N GLY A 96 16.51 2.36 8.25
CA GLY A 96 17.79 2.14 7.58
C GLY A 96 18.91 3.01 8.14
N GLY A 97 20.13 2.51 8.01
CA GLY A 97 21.35 3.23 8.40
C GLY A 97 21.85 4.23 7.36
N SER A 98 21.43 4.10 6.10
CA SER A 98 21.91 4.96 5.02
C SER A 98 21.36 6.39 5.11
N PRO A 99 22.14 7.40 4.68
CA PRO A 99 21.67 8.79 4.68
C PRO A 99 20.40 9.01 3.88
N GLY A 100 20.22 8.31 2.76
CA GLY A 100 19.03 8.41 1.90
C GLY A 100 17.76 7.92 2.60
N ILE A 101 17.83 6.83 3.37
CA ILE A 101 16.69 6.33 4.15
C ILE A 101 16.38 7.27 5.31
N LYS A 102 17.41 7.69 6.07
CA LYS A 102 17.25 8.63 7.19
C LYS A 102 16.62 9.96 6.77
N SER A 103 16.92 10.44 5.58
CA SER A 103 16.37 11.69 5.05
C SER A 103 14.99 11.55 4.39
N GLY A 104 14.43 10.35 4.34
CA GLY A 104 13.12 10.10 3.73
C GLY A 104 13.10 10.07 2.20
N HIS A 105 14.27 10.03 1.53
CA HIS A 105 14.37 10.00 0.06
C HIS A 105 14.38 8.58 -0.51
N VAL A 106 14.63 7.58 0.31
CA VAL A 106 14.75 6.17 -0.09
C VAL A 106 13.94 5.30 0.87
N ILE A 107 13.22 4.33 0.31
CA ILE A 107 12.69 3.18 1.06
C ILE A 107 13.44 1.92 0.68
N ASP A 108 13.55 1.00 1.60
CA ASP A 108 14.29 -0.26 1.44
C ASP A 108 13.37 -1.42 1.81
N VAL A 109 12.92 -2.17 0.80
CA VAL A 109 11.92 -3.23 0.95
C VAL A 109 12.62 -4.56 1.20
N TRP A 110 12.17 -5.31 2.20
CA TRP A 110 12.69 -6.64 2.46
C TRP A 110 12.21 -7.65 1.40
N ALA A 111 13.14 -8.41 0.87
CA ALA A 111 12.89 -9.52 -0.05
C ALA A 111 13.43 -10.83 0.56
N SER A 112 12.72 -11.94 0.34
CA SER A 112 13.05 -13.24 0.94
C SER A 112 14.41 -13.80 0.50
N ASP A 113 14.87 -13.40 -0.68
CA ASP A 113 16.11 -13.83 -1.29
C ASP A 113 16.63 -12.82 -2.32
N LEU A 114 17.85 -13.05 -2.79
CA LEU A 114 18.51 -12.16 -3.75
C LEU A 114 17.81 -12.11 -5.11
N ASP A 115 17.25 -13.22 -5.59
CA ASP A 115 16.59 -13.27 -6.89
C ASP A 115 15.30 -12.44 -6.87
N LYS A 116 14.53 -12.54 -5.80
CA LYS A 116 13.35 -11.70 -5.60
C LYS A 116 13.71 -10.21 -5.47
N ALA A 117 14.79 -9.89 -4.79
CA ALA A 117 15.29 -8.52 -4.72
C ALA A 117 15.65 -7.97 -6.09
N LYS A 118 16.33 -8.76 -6.92
CA LYS A 118 16.65 -8.40 -8.32
C LYS A 118 15.40 -8.20 -9.17
N ASP A 119 14.40 -9.07 -9.04
CA ASP A 119 13.14 -8.98 -9.77
C ASP A 119 12.38 -7.69 -9.40
N LEU A 120 12.30 -7.34 -8.12
CA LEU A 120 11.69 -6.10 -7.65
C LEU A 120 12.46 -4.87 -8.16
N MET A 121 13.78 -4.89 -8.13
CA MET A 121 14.61 -3.79 -8.66
C MET A 121 14.45 -3.63 -10.17
N ALA A 122 14.36 -4.72 -10.93
CA ALA A 122 14.11 -4.70 -12.36
C ALA A 122 12.72 -4.14 -12.68
N LEU A 123 11.69 -4.54 -11.90
CA LEU A 123 10.32 -4.11 -12.08
C LEU A 123 10.14 -2.61 -11.77
N THR A 124 10.70 -2.15 -10.66
CA THR A 124 10.57 -0.75 -10.18
C THR A 124 11.56 0.20 -10.86
N ARG A 125 12.65 -0.31 -11.40
CA ARG A 125 13.78 0.47 -11.90
C ARG A 125 14.36 1.43 -10.87
N GLY A 126 14.23 1.08 -9.58
CA GLY A 126 14.73 1.86 -8.45
C GLY A 126 13.88 3.06 -8.05
N GLU A 127 12.67 3.19 -8.59
CA GLU A 127 11.73 4.27 -8.26
C GLU A 127 10.30 3.76 -8.17
N VAL A 128 9.54 4.30 -7.22
CA VAL A 128 8.11 4.01 -7.05
C VAL A 128 7.36 5.28 -6.64
N MET A 129 6.04 5.23 -6.76
CA MET A 129 5.15 6.17 -6.10
C MET A 129 4.69 5.56 -4.79
N ILE A 130 4.71 6.33 -3.71
CA ILE A 130 4.32 5.90 -2.37
C ILE A 130 3.19 6.77 -1.84
N ARG A 131 2.22 6.12 -1.19
CA ARG A 131 1.21 6.75 -0.33
C ARG A 131 1.38 6.21 1.07
N TRP A 132 1.68 7.10 2.01
CA TRP A 132 1.75 6.76 3.42
C TRP A 132 0.36 6.60 4.04
N ILE A 133 0.24 5.64 4.94
CA ILE A 133 -0.95 5.40 5.76
C ILE A 133 -0.50 5.52 7.20
N GLU A 134 -0.77 6.66 7.81
CA GLU A 134 -0.39 6.88 9.21
C GLU A 134 -1.05 5.86 10.12
N ALA A 135 -0.25 5.30 11.03
CA ALA A 135 -0.79 4.47 12.11
C ALA A 135 -1.67 5.30 13.04
N PRO A 136 -2.75 4.74 13.60
CA PRO A 136 -3.54 5.43 14.61
C PRO A 136 -2.63 5.86 15.76
N LYS A 137 -2.54 7.16 15.98
CA LYS A 137 -1.84 7.71 17.15
C LYS A 137 -2.69 7.43 18.38
N GLY A 138 -2.26 6.44 19.13
CA GLY A 138 -2.88 6.10 20.43
C GLY A 138 -2.69 7.19 21.48
#